data_be9cdba95d2920d06c95c24eea607e24
#
_entry.id   be9cdba95d2920d06c95c24eea607e24
#
_cell.length_a   1.000
_cell.length_b   1.000
_cell.length_c   1.000
_cell.angle_alpha   90.00
_cell.angle_beta   90.00
_cell.angle_gamma   90.00
#
_symmetry.space_group_name_H-M   'P 1'
#
loop_
_entity.id
_entity.type
_entity.pdbx_description
1 polymer ?
#
loop_
_entity_poly.entity_id
_entity_poly.type
_entity_poly.pdbx_seq_one_letter_code
_entity_poly.pdbx_strand_id
1 'polypeptide(L)'
;LSMLYWDMSAMMPPGGVESRSEQLAVLKTLHHAMMTDPVMPDLLEGAESDQNLDDWEQANVKEMRRRWVHAAAVEPDLVEALSKASSKCETIWRQARQDADFKSVLPSLEEVLNLTRKEAHSKSEKLGVSAYDALLDQYEPDGRAAEINMVFSDLKSFLPNFLDDVLTKQAAGPDNLPLVGQFPTSKQKELVQKFMTVLGFDFEHGRLDESLHPFCGGTYDDVRLTTRYDETDFSSALMGVLHETGHAMYDQGLPKRWRGQP
;
A
#
# COMPACT_ATOMS: atom_id res chain seq x y z
N LEU A 1 0.26 -14.02 -1.73
CA LEU A 1 1.20 -12.90 -1.90
C LEU A 1 1.21 -12.01 -0.65
N SER A 2 0.07 -11.51 -0.17
CA SER A 2 -0.04 -10.58 0.97
C SER A 2 0.65 -11.09 2.23
N MET A 3 0.46 -12.36 2.59
CA MET A 3 1.11 -12.98 3.75
C MET A 3 2.63 -13.04 3.62
N LEU A 4 3.16 -13.28 2.41
CA LEU A 4 4.61 -13.29 2.18
C LEU A 4 5.22 -11.90 2.28
N TYR A 5 4.48 -10.86 1.84
CA TYR A 5 4.90 -9.47 2.03
C TYR A 5 4.93 -9.08 3.50
N TRP A 6 3.87 -9.41 4.23
CA TRP A 6 3.83 -9.16 5.67
C TRP A 6 5.00 -9.85 6.40
N ASP A 7 5.22 -11.14 6.13
CA ASP A 7 6.31 -11.91 6.74
C ASP A 7 7.70 -11.33 6.39
N MET A 8 7.90 -10.94 5.14
CA MET A 8 9.15 -10.29 4.70
C MET A 8 9.43 -8.98 5.46
N SER A 9 8.37 -8.26 5.80
CA SER A 9 8.49 -6.96 6.48
C SER A 9 8.59 -7.04 8.00
N ALA A 10 8.04 -8.11 8.63
CA ALA A 10 7.89 -8.21 10.07
C ALA A 10 8.67 -9.37 10.72
N MET A 11 8.72 -10.56 10.09
CA MET A 11 9.18 -11.78 10.74
C MET A 11 10.33 -12.48 10.04
N MET A 12 10.52 -12.26 8.73
CA MET A 12 11.52 -12.98 7.95
C MET A 12 12.95 -12.74 8.47
N PRO A 13 13.74 -13.78 8.72
CA PRO A 13 15.13 -13.59 9.09
C PRO A 13 15.95 -13.00 7.93
N PRO A 14 16.98 -12.18 8.21
CA PRO A 14 17.78 -11.51 7.17
C PRO A 14 18.35 -12.43 6.09
N GLY A 15 18.70 -13.67 6.44
CA GLY A 15 19.21 -14.67 5.49
C GLY A 15 18.15 -15.23 4.52
N GLY A 16 16.86 -14.92 4.72
CA GLY A 16 15.75 -15.42 3.90
C GLY A 16 15.45 -14.59 2.63
N VAL A 17 16.12 -13.46 2.45
CA VAL A 17 15.79 -12.45 1.42
C VAL A 17 15.80 -13.02 -0.01
N GLU A 18 16.85 -13.73 -0.39
CA GLU A 18 16.99 -14.28 -1.75
C GLU A 18 15.87 -15.29 -2.03
N SER A 19 15.68 -16.24 -1.13
CA SER A 19 14.62 -17.26 -1.23
C SER A 19 13.22 -16.64 -1.30
N ARG A 20 12.95 -15.60 -0.49
CA ARG A 20 11.67 -14.88 -0.50
C ARG A 20 11.45 -14.10 -1.80
N SER A 21 12.50 -13.49 -2.34
CA SER A 21 12.45 -12.79 -3.64
C SER A 21 12.04 -13.75 -4.76
N GLU A 22 12.63 -14.95 -4.81
CA GLU A 22 12.26 -15.97 -5.79
C GLU A 22 10.81 -16.46 -5.59
N GLN A 23 10.39 -16.73 -4.35
CA GLN A 23 9.01 -17.12 -4.05
C GLN A 23 8.00 -16.08 -4.52
N LEU A 24 8.26 -14.80 -4.25
CA LEU A 24 7.41 -13.70 -4.69
C LEU A 24 7.39 -13.57 -6.21
N ALA A 25 8.54 -13.70 -6.88
CA ALA A 25 8.63 -13.65 -8.33
C ALA A 25 7.79 -14.77 -8.98
N VAL A 26 7.94 -16.01 -8.52
CA VAL A 26 7.17 -17.16 -9.02
C VAL A 26 5.67 -16.94 -8.84
N LEU A 27 5.22 -16.50 -7.65
CA LEU A 27 3.79 -16.29 -7.39
C LEU A 27 3.24 -15.11 -8.18
N LYS A 28 4.01 -14.05 -8.41
CA LYS A 28 3.59 -12.93 -9.25
C LYS A 28 3.46 -13.34 -10.71
N THR A 29 4.42 -14.11 -11.21
CA THR A 29 4.38 -14.63 -12.59
C THR A 29 3.20 -15.57 -12.79
N LEU A 30 2.94 -16.48 -11.83
CA LEU A 30 1.77 -17.35 -11.86
C LEU A 30 0.46 -16.55 -11.85
N HIS A 31 0.34 -15.57 -10.94
CA HIS A 31 -0.82 -14.68 -10.89
C HIS A 31 -1.01 -13.94 -12.22
N HIS A 32 0.07 -13.41 -12.78
CA HIS A 32 0.05 -12.73 -14.06
C HIS A 32 -0.43 -13.67 -15.20
N ALA A 33 0.12 -14.88 -15.27
CA ALA A 33 -0.30 -15.87 -16.26
C ALA A 33 -1.80 -16.23 -16.15
N MET A 34 -2.32 -16.35 -14.92
CA MET A 34 -3.76 -16.58 -14.70
C MET A 34 -4.61 -15.37 -15.12
N MET A 35 -4.15 -14.15 -14.80
CA MET A 35 -4.85 -12.92 -15.18
C MET A 35 -4.87 -12.68 -16.69
N THR A 36 -3.83 -13.13 -17.40
CA THR A 36 -3.66 -12.93 -18.85
C THR A 36 -3.97 -14.17 -19.67
N ASP A 37 -4.65 -15.17 -19.07
CA ASP A 37 -5.07 -16.37 -19.80
C ASP A 37 -5.88 -15.97 -21.06
N PRO A 38 -5.62 -16.57 -22.22
CA PRO A 38 -6.31 -16.25 -23.48
C PRO A 38 -7.84 -16.34 -23.43
N VAL A 39 -8.41 -17.07 -22.47
CA VAL A 39 -9.86 -17.16 -22.26
C VAL A 39 -10.45 -15.92 -21.56
N MET A 40 -9.64 -15.14 -20.85
CA MET A 40 -10.12 -14.03 -20.01
C MET A 40 -10.89 -12.95 -20.79
N PRO A 41 -10.45 -12.49 -21.97
CA PRO A 41 -11.22 -11.52 -22.76
C PRO A 41 -12.64 -11.99 -23.06
N ASP A 42 -12.80 -13.23 -23.48
CA ASP A 42 -14.11 -13.82 -23.86
C ASP A 42 -15.03 -13.95 -22.64
N LEU A 43 -14.49 -14.37 -21.49
CA LEU A 43 -15.24 -14.45 -20.24
C LEU A 43 -15.71 -13.05 -19.77
N LEU A 44 -14.85 -12.05 -19.86
CA LEU A 44 -15.19 -10.68 -19.48
C LEU A 44 -16.23 -10.08 -20.44
N GLU A 45 -16.09 -10.29 -21.76
CA GLU A 45 -17.06 -9.83 -22.75
C GLU A 45 -18.44 -10.50 -22.55
N GLY A 46 -18.45 -11.80 -22.26
CA GLY A 46 -19.68 -12.52 -21.91
C GLY A 46 -20.36 -11.95 -20.65
N ALA A 47 -19.58 -11.67 -19.60
CA ALA A 47 -20.12 -11.09 -18.38
C ALA A 47 -20.62 -9.66 -18.58
N GLU A 48 -19.89 -8.81 -19.32
CA GLU A 48 -20.30 -7.43 -19.64
C GLU A 48 -21.59 -7.36 -20.45
N SER A 49 -21.88 -8.41 -21.22
CA SER A 49 -23.09 -8.51 -22.05
C SER A 49 -24.32 -9.01 -21.30
N ASP A 50 -24.17 -9.52 -20.07
CA ASP A 50 -25.28 -10.05 -19.27
C ASP A 50 -26.12 -8.89 -18.69
N GLN A 51 -27.39 -8.85 -19.07
CA GLN A 51 -28.36 -7.83 -18.64
C GLN A 51 -28.97 -8.12 -17.26
N ASN A 52 -28.65 -9.25 -16.64
CA ASN A 52 -29.25 -9.67 -15.37
C ASN A 52 -28.34 -9.37 -14.15
N LEU A 53 -27.16 -8.81 -14.37
CA LEU A 53 -26.23 -8.45 -13.31
C LEU A 53 -26.80 -7.32 -12.42
N ASP A 54 -26.70 -7.50 -11.10
CA ASP A 54 -26.99 -6.42 -10.17
C ASP A 54 -25.86 -5.36 -10.16
N ASP A 55 -26.08 -4.22 -9.48
CA ASP A 55 -25.13 -3.09 -9.46
C ASP A 55 -23.74 -3.50 -8.94
N TRP A 56 -23.69 -4.43 -7.96
CA TRP A 56 -22.43 -4.95 -7.42
C TRP A 56 -21.71 -5.86 -8.40
N GLU A 57 -22.44 -6.72 -9.07
CA GLU A 57 -21.91 -7.61 -10.09
C GLU A 57 -21.37 -6.82 -11.29
N GLN A 58 -22.09 -5.79 -11.73
CA GLN A 58 -21.61 -4.87 -12.77
C GLN A 58 -20.33 -4.15 -12.35
N ALA A 59 -20.27 -3.62 -11.12
CA ALA A 59 -19.08 -2.99 -10.58
C ALA A 59 -17.90 -3.96 -10.53
N ASN A 60 -18.13 -5.21 -10.10
CA ASN A 60 -17.11 -6.25 -10.10
C ASN A 60 -16.57 -6.55 -11.50
N VAL A 61 -17.46 -6.73 -12.49
CA VAL A 61 -17.05 -6.99 -13.87
C VAL A 61 -16.22 -5.83 -14.43
N LYS A 62 -16.62 -4.58 -14.14
CA LYS A 62 -15.84 -3.38 -14.49
C LYS A 62 -14.43 -3.42 -13.90
N GLU A 63 -14.31 -3.73 -12.60
CA GLU A 63 -13.02 -3.83 -11.93
C GLU A 63 -12.18 -5.02 -12.41
N MET A 64 -12.80 -6.16 -12.69
CA MET A 64 -12.12 -7.31 -13.31
C MET A 64 -11.53 -6.94 -14.68
N ARG A 65 -12.31 -6.24 -15.53
CA ARG A 65 -11.85 -5.74 -16.83
C ARG A 65 -10.67 -4.80 -16.67
N ARG A 66 -10.76 -3.83 -15.74
CA ARG A 66 -9.67 -2.88 -15.46
C ARG A 66 -8.39 -3.60 -15.05
N ARG A 67 -8.47 -4.53 -14.10
CA ARG A 67 -7.32 -5.33 -13.64
C ARG A 67 -6.73 -6.18 -14.76
N TRP A 68 -7.58 -6.77 -15.59
CA TRP A 68 -7.12 -7.52 -16.76
C TRP A 68 -6.37 -6.63 -17.75
N VAL A 69 -6.89 -5.45 -18.08
CA VAL A 69 -6.22 -4.50 -19.00
C VAL A 69 -4.83 -4.13 -18.47
N HIS A 70 -4.70 -3.83 -17.17
CA HIS A 70 -3.42 -3.53 -16.56
C HIS A 70 -2.45 -4.72 -16.60
N ALA A 71 -2.93 -5.94 -16.37
CA ALA A 71 -2.11 -7.14 -16.43
C ALA A 71 -1.68 -7.44 -17.87
N ALA A 72 -2.62 -7.41 -18.82
CA ALA A 72 -2.37 -7.72 -20.22
C ALA A 72 -1.51 -6.67 -20.97
N ALA A 73 -1.28 -5.51 -20.35
CA ALA A 73 -0.38 -4.49 -20.89
C ALA A 73 1.10 -4.77 -20.59
N VAL A 74 1.42 -5.73 -19.72
CA VAL A 74 2.78 -5.93 -19.21
C VAL A 74 3.26 -7.35 -19.54
N GLU A 75 4.43 -7.46 -20.14
CA GLU A 75 5.02 -8.77 -20.48
C GLU A 75 5.50 -9.49 -19.21
N PRO A 76 5.41 -10.85 -19.17
CA PRO A 76 5.80 -11.65 -18.00
C PRO A 76 7.24 -11.40 -17.52
N ASP A 77 8.18 -11.23 -18.44
CA ASP A 77 9.59 -10.98 -18.13
C ASP A 77 9.77 -9.66 -17.37
N LEU A 78 8.97 -8.64 -17.69
CA LEU A 78 9.00 -7.36 -17.00
C LEU A 78 8.41 -7.47 -15.59
N VAL A 79 7.35 -8.26 -15.41
CA VAL A 79 6.76 -8.56 -14.09
C VAL A 79 7.77 -9.23 -13.18
N GLU A 80 8.50 -10.23 -13.68
CA GLU A 80 9.54 -10.93 -12.94
C GLU A 80 10.71 -10.00 -12.59
N ALA A 81 11.23 -9.26 -13.58
CA ALA A 81 12.35 -8.34 -13.40
C ALA A 81 12.02 -7.27 -12.37
N LEU A 82 10.83 -6.64 -12.45
CA LEU A 82 10.40 -5.61 -11.51
C LEU A 82 10.24 -6.17 -10.09
N SER A 83 9.71 -7.40 -9.95
CA SER A 83 9.59 -8.05 -8.65
C SER A 83 10.94 -8.28 -7.98
N LYS A 84 11.93 -8.79 -8.73
CA LYS A 84 13.29 -9.05 -8.23
C LYS A 84 14.02 -7.75 -7.89
N ALA A 85 13.96 -6.76 -8.79
CA ALA A 85 14.59 -5.46 -8.58
C ALA A 85 14.03 -4.73 -7.35
N SER A 86 12.71 -4.73 -7.16
CA SER A 86 12.05 -4.11 -6.02
C SER A 86 12.47 -4.77 -4.69
N SER A 87 12.45 -6.10 -4.62
CA SER A 87 12.85 -6.84 -3.41
C SER A 87 14.32 -6.58 -3.04
N LYS A 88 15.20 -6.55 -4.04
CA LYS A 88 16.62 -6.23 -3.86
C LYS A 88 16.82 -4.80 -3.36
N CYS A 89 16.16 -3.83 -4.01
CA CYS A 89 16.23 -2.43 -3.64
C CYS A 89 15.74 -2.20 -2.22
N GLU A 90 14.62 -2.78 -1.84
CA GLU A 90 14.07 -2.68 -0.48
C GLU A 90 15.05 -3.22 0.57
N THR A 91 15.67 -4.35 0.29
CA THR A 91 16.66 -4.96 1.21
C THR A 91 17.86 -4.04 1.44
N ILE A 92 18.42 -3.48 0.36
CA ILE A 92 19.53 -2.52 0.44
C ILE A 92 19.09 -1.26 1.20
N TRP A 93 17.89 -0.75 0.89
CA TRP A 93 17.35 0.45 1.51
C TRP A 93 17.18 0.30 3.03
N ARG A 94 16.78 -0.86 3.55
CA ARG A 94 16.60 -1.08 5.00
C ARG A 94 17.88 -0.80 5.78
N GLN A 95 19.02 -1.30 5.32
CA GLN A 95 20.31 -1.06 5.95
C GLN A 95 20.79 0.38 5.70
N ALA A 96 20.76 0.82 4.45
CA ALA A 96 21.23 2.13 4.03
C ALA A 96 20.49 3.29 4.74
N ARG A 97 19.19 3.09 5.05
CA ARG A 97 18.41 4.07 5.82
C ARG A 97 18.93 4.23 7.25
N GLN A 98 19.30 3.12 7.91
CA GLN A 98 19.89 3.16 9.25
C GLN A 98 21.24 3.87 9.25
N ASP A 99 22.02 3.66 8.20
CA ASP A 99 23.37 4.22 8.03
C ASP A 99 23.38 5.63 7.40
N ALA A 100 22.20 6.17 7.05
CA ALA A 100 22.03 7.42 6.28
C ALA A 100 22.82 7.42 4.96
N ASP A 101 23.00 6.25 4.33
CA ASP A 101 23.77 6.04 3.10
C ASP A 101 22.88 5.91 1.85
N PHE A 102 22.42 7.04 1.32
CA PHE A 102 21.64 7.05 0.07
C PHE A 102 22.44 6.55 -1.15
N LYS A 103 23.76 6.71 -1.14
CA LYS A 103 24.59 6.34 -2.30
C LYS A 103 24.57 4.84 -2.58
N SER A 104 24.48 4.01 -1.54
CA SER A 104 24.38 2.55 -1.69
C SER A 104 23.05 2.10 -2.28
N VAL A 105 21.98 2.87 -2.10
CA VAL A 105 20.63 2.57 -2.63
C VAL A 105 20.50 2.97 -4.10
N LEU A 106 21.16 4.04 -4.50
CA LEU A 106 20.97 4.71 -5.79
C LEU A 106 20.99 3.76 -7.00
N PRO A 107 21.97 2.85 -7.17
CA PRO A 107 21.99 1.95 -8.32
C PRO A 107 20.77 1.02 -8.42
N SER A 108 20.34 0.48 -7.29
CA SER A 108 19.16 -0.40 -7.26
C SER A 108 17.86 0.37 -7.44
N LEU A 109 17.77 1.60 -6.95
CA LEU A 109 16.64 2.49 -7.16
C LEU A 109 16.52 2.92 -8.63
N GLU A 110 17.64 3.21 -9.31
CA GLU A 110 17.68 3.50 -10.75
C GLU A 110 17.19 2.30 -11.57
N GLU A 111 17.55 1.08 -11.20
CA GLU A 111 17.05 -0.14 -11.84
C GLU A 111 15.53 -0.26 -11.70
N VAL A 112 14.99 -0.12 -10.49
CA VAL A 112 13.54 -0.13 -10.24
C VAL A 112 12.84 0.95 -11.04
N LEU A 113 13.35 2.18 -11.02
CA LEU A 113 12.76 3.31 -11.74
C LEU A 113 12.73 3.07 -13.27
N ASN A 114 13.79 2.50 -13.83
CA ASN A 114 13.85 2.19 -15.24
C ASN A 114 12.84 1.09 -15.65
N LEU A 115 12.68 0.06 -14.82
CA LEU A 115 11.67 -0.99 -15.04
C LEU A 115 10.25 -0.44 -14.87
N THR A 116 10.00 0.39 -13.86
CA THR A 116 8.71 1.06 -13.66
C THR A 116 8.34 1.96 -14.82
N ARG A 117 9.32 2.67 -15.42
CA ARG A 117 9.06 3.48 -16.63
C ARG A 117 8.67 2.62 -17.83
N LYS A 118 9.26 1.45 -18.00
CA LYS A 118 8.85 0.50 -19.05
C LYS A 118 7.43 0.01 -18.82
N GLU A 119 7.09 -0.38 -17.59
CA GLU A 119 5.72 -0.76 -17.21
C GLU A 119 4.73 0.37 -17.49
N ALA A 120 5.05 1.60 -17.05
CA ALA A 120 4.22 2.78 -17.28
C ALA A 120 3.97 3.05 -18.77
N HIS A 121 5.00 2.87 -19.60
CA HIS A 121 4.88 3.05 -21.05
C HIS A 121 3.96 2.00 -21.68
N SER A 122 4.16 0.73 -21.36
CA SER A 122 3.30 -0.36 -21.86
C SER A 122 1.83 -0.16 -21.48
N LYS A 123 1.58 0.23 -20.21
CA LYS A 123 0.22 0.54 -19.75
C LYS A 123 -0.36 1.79 -20.41
N SER A 124 0.45 2.83 -20.60
CA SER A 124 0.08 4.07 -21.29
C SER A 124 -0.42 3.81 -22.71
N GLU A 125 0.28 2.98 -23.46
CA GLU A 125 -0.13 2.58 -24.83
C GLU A 125 -1.45 1.83 -24.82
N LYS A 126 -1.64 0.92 -23.86
CA LYS A 126 -2.85 0.10 -23.75
C LYS A 126 -4.09 0.89 -23.31
N LEU A 127 -3.90 1.83 -22.37
CA LEU A 127 -4.97 2.63 -21.78
C LEU A 127 -5.25 3.94 -22.54
N GLY A 128 -4.34 4.37 -23.42
CA GLY A 128 -4.48 5.63 -24.16
C GLY A 128 -4.35 6.88 -23.28
N VAL A 129 -3.60 6.81 -22.19
CA VAL A 129 -3.40 7.91 -21.23
C VAL A 129 -1.90 8.19 -21.04
N SER A 130 -1.53 9.23 -20.29
CA SER A 130 -0.12 9.47 -19.97
C SER A 130 0.50 8.32 -19.17
N ALA A 131 1.82 8.15 -19.22
CA ALA A 131 2.52 7.13 -18.44
C ALA A 131 2.28 7.27 -16.93
N TYR A 132 2.18 8.52 -16.43
CA TYR A 132 1.85 8.78 -15.03
C TYR A 132 0.40 8.40 -14.71
N ASP A 133 -0.55 8.80 -15.54
CA ASP A 133 -1.97 8.46 -15.35
C ASP A 133 -2.21 6.95 -15.43
N ALA A 134 -1.44 6.23 -16.28
CA ALA A 134 -1.53 4.78 -16.38
C ALA A 134 -1.08 4.06 -15.09
N LEU A 135 -0.09 4.60 -14.38
CA LEU A 135 0.30 4.10 -13.06
C LEU A 135 -0.68 4.54 -11.97
N LEU A 136 -1.17 5.77 -12.05
CA LEU A 136 -2.15 6.32 -11.11
C LEU A 136 -3.45 5.50 -11.10
N ASP A 137 -3.92 5.09 -12.26
CA ASP A 137 -5.16 4.33 -12.45
C ASP A 137 -5.19 3.01 -11.66
N GLN A 138 -4.04 2.45 -11.29
CA GLN A 138 -3.98 1.25 -10.45
C GLN A 138 -4.44 1.50 -9.02
N TYR A 139 -4.28 2.73 -8.52
CA TYR A 139 -4.57 3.15 -7.15
C TYR A 139 -5.84 3.99 -7.07
N GLU A 140 -6.11 4.76 -8.10
CA GLU A 140 -7.25 5.64 -8.25
C GLU A 140 -7.92 5.39 -9.60
N PRO A 141 -8.88 4.46 -9.68
CA PRO A 141 -9.55 4.13 -10.93
C PRO A 141 -10.12 5.37 -11.64
N ASP A 142 -9.80 5.52 -12.91
CA ASP A 142 -10.16 6.68 -13.74
C ASP A 142 -9.57 8.03 -13.31
N GLY A 143 -8.71 8.07 -12.27
CA GLY A 143 -8.01 9.28 -11.82
C GLY A 143 -7.08 9.86 -12.89
N ARG A 144 -7.01 11.19 -12.97
CA ARG A 144 -6.17 11.91 -13.95
C ARG A 144 -5.38 13.01 -13.27
N ALA A 145 -4.08 13.06 -13.54
CA ALA A 145 -3.18 14.09 -13.01
C ALA A 145 -3.66 15.51 -13.30
N ALA A 146 -4.31 15.73 -14.45
CA ALA A 146 -4.86 17.03 -14.81
C ALA A 146 -5.93 17.51 -13.82
N GLU A 147 -6.83 16.61 -13.39
CA GLU A 147 -7.91 16.91 -12.43
C GLU A 147 -7.32 17.15 -11.03
N ILE A 148 -6.39 16.28 -10.62
CA ILE A 148 -5.68 16.41 -9.34
C ILE A 148 -4.92 17.75 -9.29
N ASN A 149 -4.27 18.15 -10.38
CA ASN A 149 -3.56 19.43 -10.47
C ASN A 149 -4.50 20.63 -10.29
N MET A 150 -5.75 20.58 -10.76
CA MET A 150 -6.73 21.64 -10.50
C MET A 150 -7.03 21.74 -9.00
N VAL A 151 -7.34 20.61 -8.36
CA VAL A 151 -7.60 20.57 -6.90
C VAL A 151 -6.39 21.06 -6.12
N PHE A 152 -5.19 20.62 -6.46
CA PHE A 152 -3.97 21.06 -5.78
C PHE A 152 -3.62 22.52 -6.03
N SER A 153 -4.01 23.08 -7.18
CA SER A 153 -3.85 24.51 -7.45
C SER A 153 -4.72 25.34 -6.51
N ASP A 154 -5.97 24.92 -6.29
CA ASP A 154 -6.88 25.57 -5.34
C ASP A 154 -6.36 25.47 -3.90
N LEU A 155 -5.95 24.27 -3.49
CA LEU A 155 -5.34 24.05 -2.17
C LEU A 155 -4.08 24.90 -1.98
N LYS A 156 -3.20 24.99 -2.98
CA LYS A 156 -1.98 25.80 -2.94
C LYS A 156 -2.29 27.29 -2.78
N SER A 157 -3.39 27.77 -3.32
CA SER A 157 -3.80 29.17 -3.16
C SER A 157 -4.35 29.48 -1.76
N PHE A 158 -4.98 28.51 -1.12
CA PHE A 158 -5.64 28.65 0.18
C PHE A 158 -4.74 28.30 1.37
N LEU A 159 -4.06 27.15 1.31
CA LEU A 159 -3.38 26.56 2.47
C LEU A 159 -2.27 27.44 3.07
N PRO A 160 -1.41 28.15 2.32
CA PRO A 160 -0.36 28.96 2.93
C PRO A 160 -0.91 30.05 3.86
N ASN A 161 -1.88 30.82 3.39
CA ASN A 161 -2.50 31.88 4.20
C ASN A 161 -3.23 31.32 5.41
N PHE A 162 -3.96 30.21 5.21
CA PHE A 162 -4.65 29.54 6.31
C PHE A 162 -3.66 29.00 7.36
N LEU A 163 -2.53 28.45 6.92
CA LEU A 163 -1.48 27.99 7.85
C LEU A 163 -0.89 29.16 8.65
N ASP A 164 -0.60 30.29 8.00
CA ASP A 164 -0.09 31.49 8.67
C ASP A 164 -1.07 32.02 9.74
N ASP A 165 -2.37 32.01 9.43
CA ASP A 165 -3.41 32.39 10.39
C ASP A 165 -3.47 31.42 11.58
N VAL A 166 -3.36 30.10 11.33
CA VAL A 166 -3.34 29.08 12.40
C VAL A 166 -2.11 29.24 13.27
N LEU A 167 -0.90 29.39 12.68
CA LEU A 167 0.34 29.57 13.42
C LEU A 167 0.32 30.85 14.26
N THR A 168 -0.24 31.96 13.72
CA THR A 168 -0.39 33.21 14.45
C THR A 168 -1.31 33.05 15.66
N LYS A 169 -2.43 32.34 15.52
CA LYS A 169 -3.33 32.05 16.63
C LYS A 169 -2.70 31.13 17.67
N GLN A 170 -1.99 30.11 17.23
CA GLN A 170 -1.28 29.20 18.14
C GLN A 170 -0.18 29.90 18.92
N ALA A 171 0.60 30.78 18.29
CA ALA A 171 1.64 31.56 18.94
C ALA A 171 1.10 32.54 20.01
N ALA A 172 -0.15 32.96 19.90
CA ALA A 172 -0.83 33.79 20.91
C ALA A 172 -1.45 32.97 22.06
N GLY A 173 -1.45 31.65 21.96
CA GLY A 173 -1.94 30.72 22.98
C GLY A 173 -0.88 30.33 23.99
N PRO A 174 -1.22 29.50 24.97
CA PRO A 174 -0.24 28.91 25.87
C PRO A 174 0.72 27.99 25.12
N ASP A 175 1.97 27.94 25.58
CA ASP A 175 2.96 27.00 25.04
C ASP A 175 2.48 25.56 25.16
N ASN A 176 2.68 24.77 24.09
CA ASN A 176 2.42 23.35 24.15
C ASN A 176 3.40 22.67 25.12
N LEU A 177 2.88 21.93 26.07
CA LEU A 177 3.71 21.15 26.98
C LEU A 177 4.23 19.92 26.21
N PRO A 178 5.57 19.77 26.07
CA PRO A 178 6.13 18.60 25.45
C PRO A 178 5.84 17.35 26.30
N LEU A 179 5.54 16.25 25.64
CA LEU A 179 5.45 14.94 26.30
C LEU A 179 6.87 14.42 26.53
N VAL A 180 7.39 14.66 27.73
CA VAL A 180 8.76 14.27 28.13
C VAL A 180 8.71 13.15 29.16
N GLY A 181 9.57 12.15 28.97
CA GLY A 181 9.66 11.02 29.90
C GLY A 181 10.23 9.78 29.27
N GLN A 182 10.24 8.70 30.03
CA GLN A 182 10.51 7.35 29.53
C GLN A 182 9.19 6.60 29.44
N PHE A 183 8.93 6.09 28.27
CA PHE A 183 7.69 5.39 27.93
C PHE A 183 8.01 3.92 27.56
N PRO A 184 8.15 3.02 28.54
CA PRO A 184 8.56 1.64 28.28
C PRO A 184 7.71 0.98 27.18
N THR A 185 8.34 0.30 26.24
CA THR A 185 7.70 -0.38 25.11
C THR A 185 6.54 -1.28 25.56
N SER A 186 6.69 -1.97 26.71
CA SER A 186 5.61 -2.82 27.28
C SER A 186 4.35 -2.00 27.58
N LYS A 187 4.49 -0.78 28.10
CA LYS A 187 3.37 0.11 28.42
C LYS A 187 2.73 0.70 27.16
N GLN A 188 3.54 1.01 26.16
CA GLN A 188 3.03 1.44 24.86
C GLN A 188 2.20 0.32 24.22
N LYS A 189 2.67 -0.95 24.25
CA LYS A 189 1.92 -2.11 23.75
C LYS A 189 0.58 -2.29 24.47
N GLU A 190 0.56 -2.22 25.79
CA GLU A 190 -0.69 -2.28 26.58
C GLU A 190 -1.66 -1.15 26.17
N LEU A 191 -1.15 0.06 25.99
CA LEU A 191 -1.95 1.24 25.64
C LEU A 191 -2.59 1.08 24.26
N VAL A 192 -1.79 0.76 23.22
CA VAL A 192 -2.29 0.66 21.85
C VAL A 192 -3.29 -0.49 21.69
N GLN A 193 -3.04 -1.65 22.32
CA GLN A 193 -4.00 -2.77 22.31
C GLN A 193 -5.33 -2.40 22.98
N LYS A 194 -5.30 -1.61 24.07
CA LYS A 194 -6.49 -1.09 24.71
C LYS A 194 -7.28 -0.18 23.76
N PHE A 195 -6.62 0.73 23.05
CA PHE A 195 -7.29 1.58 22.05
C PHE A 195 -7.87 0.77 20.89
N MET A 196 -7.14 -0.18 20.35
CA MET A 196 -7.64 -1.08 19.30
C MET A 196 -8.90 -1.82 19.75
N THR A 197 -8.90 -2.35 20.98
CA THR A 197 -10.08 -3.02 21.57
C THR A 197 -11.26 -2.06 21.70
N VAL A 198 -11.04 -0.84 22.18
CA VAL A 198 -12.12 0.17 22.33
C VAL A 198 -12.68 0.59 20.98
N LEU A 199 -11.85 0.66 19.92
CA LEU A 199 -12.28 0.94 18.56
C LEU A 199 -13.05 -0.21 17.92
N GLY A 200 -12.92 -1.45 18.44
CA GLY A 200 -13.63 -2.62 17.94
C GLY A 200 -12.82 -3.51 17.01
N PHE A 201 -11.47 -3.38 17.02
CA PHE A 201 -10.63 -4.32 16.27
C PHE A 201 -10.78 -5.74 16.81
N ASP A 202 -11.04 -6.68 15.92
CA ASP A 202 -11.20 -8.09 16.24
C ASP A 202 -9.86 -8.83 16.23
N PHE A 203 -9.33 -9.09 17.43
CA PHE A 203 -8.07 -9.83 17.62
C PHE A 203 -8.15 -11.31 17.32
N GLU A 204 -9.35 -11.90 17.17
CA GLU A 204 -9.49 -13.29 16.70
C GLU A 204 -9.23 -13.39 15.18
N HIS A 205 -9.42 -12.27 14.45
CA HIS A 205 -9.19 -12.16 13.01
C HIS A 205 -8.07 -11.18 12.65
N GLY A 206 -7.16 -10.90 13.59
CA GLY A 206 -6.03 -10.02 13.32
C GLY A 206 -5.02 -9.92 14.44
N ARG A 207 -3.90 -9.25 14.17
CA ARG A 207 -2.81 -9.09 15.14
C ARG A 207 -1.99 -7.81 14.88
N LEU A 208 -1.30 -7.35 15.93
CA LEU A 208 -0.36 -6.23 15.90
C LEU A 208 1.06 -6.75 16.15
N ASP A 209 1.98 -6.43 15.24
CA ASP A 209 3.40 -6.78 15.33
C ASP A 209 4.31 -5.54 15.18
N GLU A 210 5.62 -5.75 15.20
CA GLU A 210 6.60 -4.68 15.01
C GLU A 210 7.23 -4.75 13.62
N SER A 211 7.45 -3.58 13.01
CA SER A 211 8.19 -3.44 11.76
C SER A 211 8.93 -2.10 11.69
N LEU A 212 9.82 -1.94 10.71
CA LEU A 212 10.56 -0.68 10.50
C LEU A 212 9.64 0.46 10.04
N HIS A 213 8.57 0.14 9.35
CA HIS A 213 7.57 1.10 8.88
C HIS A 213 6.17 0.57 9.15
N PRO A 214 5.31 1.27 9.91
CA PRO A 214 3.93 0.86 10.15
C PRO A 214 3.18 0.62 8.84
N PHE A 215 2.39 -0.45 8.81
CA PHE A 215 1.50 -0.76 7.69
C PHE A 215 0.42 -1.76 8.12
N CYS A 216 -0.68 -1.79 7.39
CA CYS A 216 -1.73 -2.80 7.48
C CYS A 216 -1.68 -3.71 6.24
N GLY A 217 -1.92 -5.01 6.43
CA GLY A 217 -1.94 -6.02 5.38
C GLY A 217 -2.57 -7.32 5.85
N GLY A 218 -2.26 -8.41 5.16
CA GLY A 218 -2.84 -9.73 5.48
C GLY A 218 -3.94 -10.14 4.52
N THR A 219 -4.98 -10.76 5.05
CA THR A 219 -6.17 -11.19 4.31
C THR A 219 -7.42 -10.91 5.14
N TYR A 220 -8.61 -11.07 4.56
CA TYR A 220 -9.89 -10.66 5.19
C TYR A 220 -10.16 -11.22 6.59
N ASP A 221 -9.74 -12.46 6.88
CA ASP A 221 -9.92 -13.10 8.18
C ASP A 221 -8.59 -13.28 8.94
N ASP A 222 -7.51 -12.63 8.47
CA ASP A 222 -6.20 -12.58 9.11
C ASP A 222 -5.55 -11.21 8.76
N VAL A 223 -6.13 -10.14 9.35
CA VAL A 223 -5.69 -8.76 9.13
C VAL A 223 -4.53 -8.44 10.05
N ARG A 224 -3.42 -8.01 9.50
CA ARG A 224 -2.18 -7.81 10.24
C ARG A 224 -1.71 -6.37 10.10
N LEU A 225 -1.51 -5.73 11.24
CA LEU A 225 -0.92 -4.40 11.29
C LEU A 225 0.38 -4.42 12.05
N THR A 226 1.21 -3.45 11.75
CA THR A 226 2.51 -3.29 12.39
C THR A 226 2.71 -1.88 12.90
N THR A 227 3.59 -1.75 13.87
CA THR A 227 4.04 -0.45 14.40
C THR A 227 5.52 -0.53 14.77
N ARG A 228 6.07 0.59 15.18
CA ARG A 228 7.38 0.69 15.84
C ARG A 228 7.24 1.50 17.12
N TYR A 229 8.04 1.16 18.11
CA TYR A 229 8.04 1.82 19.40
C TYR A 229 9.31 2.64 19.60
N ASP A 230 9.17 3.79 20.26
CA ASP A 230 10.27 4.61 20.76
C ASP A 230 10.01 4.93 22.23
N GLU A 231 10.95 4.60 23.11
CA GLU A 231 10.78 4.82 24.55
C GLU A 231 10.87 6.30 24.95
N THR A 232 11.21 7.18 24.02
CA THR A 232 11.21 8.64 24.21
C THR A 232 10.00 9.33 23.60
N ASP A 233 9.24 8.64 22.73
CA ASP A 233 8.05 9.17 22.05
C ASP A 233 6.97 8.08 21.85
N PHE A 234 6.05 7.98 22.82
CA PHE A 234 4.92 7.05 22.68
C PHE A 234 3.84 7.54 21.71
N SER A 235 3.78 8.85 21.45
CA SER A 235 2.71 9.44 20.63
C SER A 235 2.79 9.00 19.18
N SER A 236 3.99 8.88 18.61
CA SER A 236 4.20 8.37 17.26
C SER A 236 3.71 6.94 17.10
N ALA A 237 4.00 6.06 18.06
CA ALA A 237 3.50 4.68 18.04
C ALA A 237 1.97 4.63 18.18
N LEU A 238 1.41 5.41 19.10
CA LEU A 238 -0.04 5.47 19.31
C LEU A 238 -0.77 5.96 18.07
N MET A 239 -0.35 7.07 17.48
CA MET A 239 -0.98 7.64 16.29
C MET A 239 -0.82 6.70 15.07
N GLY A 240 0.35 6.06 14.92
CA GLY A 240 0.56 5.05 13.89
C GLY A 240 -0.39 3.86 14.05
N VAL A 241 -0.53 3.30 15.26
CA VAL A 241 -1.47 2.19 15.48
C VAL A 241 -2.92 2.61 15.25
N LEU A 242 -3.33 3.81 15.66
CA LEU A 242 -4.69 4.30 15.40
C LEU A 242 -4.97 4.41 13.90
N HIS A 243 -3.99 4.90 13.13
CA HIS A 243 -4.07 4.96 11.67
C HIS A 243 -4.22 3.57 11.05
N GLU A 244 -3.29 2.65 11.37
CA GLU A 244 -3.33 1.27 10.83
C GLU A 244 -4.56 0.49 11.30
N THR A 245 -5.07 0.77 12.49
CA THR A 245 -6.33 0.18 12.98
C THR A 245 -7.51 0.62 12.12
N GLY A 246 -7.51 1.84 11.61
CA GLY A 246 -8.53 2.33 10.66
C GLY A 246 -8.57 1.47 9.38
N HIS A 247 -7.41 1.19 8.78
CA HIS A 247 -7.29 0.28 7.64
C HIS A 247 -7.75 -1.14 8.00
N ALA A 248 -7.29 -1.66 9.13
CA ALA A 248 -7.63 -3.01 9.58
C ALA A 248 -9.13 -3.19 9.83
N MET A 249 -9.78 -2.21 10.44
CA MET A 249 -11.24 -2.25 10.67
C MET A 249 -12.03 -2.14 9.36
N TYR A 250 -11.52 -1.40 8.38
CA TYR A 250 -12.09 -1.37 7.03
C TYR A 250 -12.06 -2.79 6.43
N ASP A 251 -10.91 -3.46 6.44
CA ASP A 251 -10.76 -4.81 5.89
C ASP A 251 -11.62 -5.85 6.63
N GLN A 252 -11.66 -5.80 7.97
CA GLN A 252 -12.53 -6.68 8.78
C GLN A 252 -14.03 -6.43 8.54
N GLY A 253 -14.39 -5.18 8.21
CA GLY A 253 -15.76 -4.75 7.96
C GLY A 253 -16.29 -5.03 6.55
N LEU A 254 -15.44 -5.45 5.60
CA LEU A 254 -15.86 -5.72 4.23
C LEU A 254 -16.92 -6.82 4.15
N PRO A 255 -17.94 -6.68 3.28
CA PRO A 255 -19.03 -7.65 3.15
C PRO A 255 -18.50 -9.04 2.78
N LYS A 256 -18.82 -10.04 3.60
CA LYS A 256 -18.33 -11.43 3.42
C LYS A 256 -18.67 -12.01 2.04
N ARG A 257 -19.85 -11.64 1.48
CA ARG A 257 -20.30 -12.07 0.15
C ARG A 257 -19.32 -11.70 -0.97
N TRP A 258 -18.64 -10.55 -0.83
CA TRP A 258 -17.80 -9.97 -1.87
C TRP A 258 -16.28 -10.12 -1.62
N ARG A 259 -15.93 -10.84 -0.56
CA ARG A 259 -14.51 -11.11 -0.24
C ARG A 259 -13.84 -11.89 -1.36
N GLY A 260 -12.63 -11.46 -1.72
CA GLY A 260 -11.87 -12.03 -2.84
C GLY A 260 -12.30 -11.53 -4.22
N GLN A 261 -13.29 -10.67 -4.29
CA GLN A 261 -13.64 -9.93 -5.51
C GLN A 261 -12.74 -8.70 -5.66
N PRO A 262 -12.63 -8.13 -6.86
CA PRO A 262 -11.88 -6.91 -7.10
C PRO A 262 -12.30 -5.73 -6.23
#